data_1037c091d02aa01b98053153e703672d
#
_entry.id   1037c091d02aa01b98053153e703672d
#
_cell.length_a   1.000
_cell.length_b   1.000
_cell.length_c   1.000
_cell.angle_alpha   90.00
_cell.angle_beta   90.00
_cell.angle_gamma   90.00
#
_symmetry.space_group_name_H-M   'P 1'
#
loop_
_entity.id
_entity.type
_entity.pdbx_description
1 polymer ?
#
loop_
_entity_poly.entity_id
_entity_poly.type
_entity_poly.pdbx_seq_one_letter_code
_entity_poly.pdbx_strand_id
1 'polypeptide(L)'
;MWIRLGLVTGLAALVAASSSAGAQVLSEKNISIKMALVIAETALTECTPRVSVAVLDRAGRLRVFLQGDGASPHNLELARRKAYTALTFRRTSADWAKRTAEGDLTGQRSLADVIPLGGGVPIMIGEEAIGSIGLSGAPGGQSQEEACAKAGIAKVQDQLK
;
A
#
# COMPACT_ATOMS: atom_id res chain seq x y z
N MET A 1 -37.80 39.58 -69.55
CA MET A 1 -36.69 38.60 -69.43
C MET A 1 -36.33 38.50 -67.97
N TRP A 2 -36.88 37.52 -67.25
CA TRP A 2 -36.81 37.39 -65.83
C TRP A 2 -35.85 36.23 -65.49
N ILE A 3 -34.74 36.55 -64.87
CA ILE A 3 -33.73 35.55 -64.39
C ILE A 3 -34.11 35.17 -62.96
N ARG A 4 -34.49 33.88 -62.77
CA ARG A 4 -34.70 33.29 -61.47
C ARG A 4 -33.36 32.80 -60.90
N LEU A 5 -32.88 33.42 -59.84
CA LEU A 5 -31.72 32.90 -59.00
C LEU A 5 -32.26 31.78 -58.11
N GLY A 6 -31.80 30.57 -58.35
CA GLY A 6 -32.02 29.43 -57.43
C GLY A 6 -31.05 29.44 -56.25
N LEU A 7 -31.62 29.50 -55.07
CA LEU A 7 -30.86 29.38 -53.82
C LEU A 7 -30.60 27.89 -53.54
N VAL A 8 -29.35 27.44 -53.57
CA VAL A 8 -28.94 26.10 -53.18
C VAL A 8 -28.54 26.15 -51.71
N THR A 9 -29.42 25.67 -50.84
CA THR A 9 -29.09 25.48 -49.39
C THR A 9 -28.34 24.16 -49.21
N GLY A 10 -27.06 24.25 -49.03
CA GLY A 10 -26.22 23.11 -48.65
C GLY A 10 -26.43 22.73 -47.18
N LEU A 11 -26.98 21.54 -46.94
CA LEU A 11 -27.12 20.94 -45.61
C LEU A 11 -25.78 20.31 -45.20
N ALA A 12 -25.02 20.99 -44.35
CA ALA A 12 -23.81 20.44 -43.78
C ALA A 12 -24.17 19.43 -42.67
N ALA A 13 -23.99 18.14 -42.95
CA ALA A 13 -24.16 17.10 -41.96
C ALA A 13 -22.96 17.12 -40.97
N LEU A 14 -23.19 17.53 -39.72
CA LEU A 14 -22.24 17.38 -38.61
C LEU A 14 -22.15 15.89 -38.24
N VAL A 15 -21.10 15.22 -38.66
CA VAL A 15 -20.77 13.88 -38.19
C VAL A 15 -20.15 14.05 -36.79
N ALA A 16 -20.95 13.83 -35.74
CA ALA A 16 -20.43 13.72 -34.37
C ALA A 16 -19.59 12.45 -34.28
N ALA A 17 -18.26 12.60 -34.23
CA ALA A 17 -17.35 11.53 -33.92
C ALA A 17 -17.55 11.14 -32.46
N SER A 18 -18.31 10.08 -32.21
CA SER A 18 -18.40 9.46 -30.88
C SER A 18 -17.06 8.84 -30.55
N SER A 19 -16.25 9.55 -29.76
CA SER A 19 -15.03 8.97 -29.15
C SER A 19 -15.48 7.87 -28.19
N SER A 20 -15.39 6.61 -28.60
CA SER A 20 -15.53 5.50 -27.66
C SER A 20 -14.37 5.60 -26.67
N ALA A 21 -14.66 6.00 -25.43
CA ALA A 21 -13.70 5.88 -24.33
C ALA A 21 -13.42 4.38 -24.15
N GLY A 22 -12.33 3.90 -24.75
CA GLY A 22 -11.92 2.51 -24.65
C GLY A 22 -11.55 2.20 -23.20
N ALA A 23 -12.10 1.14 -22.63
CA ALA A 23 -11.65 0.60 -21.37
C ALA A 23 -10.17 0.20 -21.50
N GLN A 24 -9.33 0.65 -20.56
CA GLN A 24 -7.90 0.36 -20.56
C GLN A 24 -7.56 -0.68 -19.50
N VAL A 25 -6.65 -1.58 -19.83
CA VAL A 25 -5.99 -2.44 -18.84
C VAL A 25 -4.94 -1.62 -18.10
N LEU A 26 -5.04 -1.57 -16.76
CA LEU A 26 -4.05 -0.89 -15.93
C LEU A 26 -2.83 -1.80 -15.71
N SER A 27 -1.63 -1.21 -15.80
CA SER A 27 -0.39 -1.84 -15.39
C SER A 27 0.10 -1.16 -14.11
N GLU A 28 0.20 -1.93 -13.03
CA GLU A 28 0.57 -1.42 -11.72
C GLU A 28 1.81 -2.13 -11.18
N LYS A 29 2.71 -1.36 -10.56
CA LYS A 29 3.85 -1.95 -9.84
C LYS A 29 3.35 -2.68 -8.60
N ASN A 30 3.90 -3.85 -8.35
CA ASN A 30 3.55 -4.69 -7.20
C ASN A 30 4.77 -5.42 -6.67
N ILE A 31 4.78 -5.71 -5.36
CA ILE A 31 5.86 -6.48 -4.76
C ILE A 31 5.85 -7.94 -5.24
N SER A 32 7.00 -8.46 -5.67
CA SER A 32 7.14 -9.88 -6.00
C SER A 32 7.25 -10.73 -4.74
N ILE A 33 6.92 -12.03 -4.85
CA ILE A 33 7.09 -12.95 -3.71
C ILE A 33 8.55 -13.08 -3.28
N LYS A 34 9.50 -13.04 -4.21
CA LYS A 34 10.93 -13.09 -3.89
C LYS A 34 11.37 -11.89 -3.06
N MET A 35 10.95 -10.69 -3.47
CA MET A 35 11.23 -9.46 -2.72
C MET A 35 10.58 -9.49 -1.34
N ALA A 36 9.33 -9.92 -1.25
CA ALA A 36 8.59 -10.03 0.01
C ALA A 36 9.27 -10.98 1.01
N LEU A 37 9.80 -12.12 0.53
CA LEU A 37 10.56 -13.06 1.34
C LEU A 37 11.86 -12.45 1.87
N VAL A 38 12.67 -11.82 1.00
CA VAL A 38 13.92 -11.17 1.42
C VAL A 38 13.65 -10.10 2.48
N ILE A 39 12.61 -9.29 2.31
CA ILE A 39 12.22 -8.26 3.28
C ILE A 39 11.81 -8.89 4.61
N ALA A 40 10.96 -9.92 4.58
CA ALA A 40 10.43 -10.56 5.79
C ALA A 40 11.53 -11.29 6.57
N GLU A 41 12.38 -12.08 5.91
CA GLU A 41 13.47 -12.80 6.53
C GLU A 41 14.51 -11.85 7.13
N THR A 42 14.88 -10.79 6.40
CA THR A 42 15.79 -9.77 6.92
C THR A 42 15.20 -9.09 8.14
N ALA A 43 13.94 -8.66 8.09
CA ALA A 43 13.28 -7.99 9.22
C ALA A 43 13.18 -8.89 10.45
N LEU A 44 12.92 -10.20 10.27
CA LEU A 44 12.91 -11.18 11.37
C LEU A 44 14.30 -11.33 12.00
N THR A 45 15.35 -11.46 11.17
CA THR A 45 16.73 -11.66 11.61
C THR A 45 17.28 -10.44 12.35
N GLU A 46 17.02 -9.24 11.83
CA GLU A 46 17.47 -7.97 12.41
C GLU A 46 16.72 -7.60 13.69
N CYS A 47 15.61 -8.25 13.96
CA CYS A 47 14.77 -7.95 15.12
C CYS A 47 15.06 -8.88 16.31
N THR A 48 14.29 -9.91 16.42
CA THR A 48 14.38 -10.91 17.49
C THR A 48 13.55 -12.13 17.07
N PRO A 49 13.88 -13.33 17.59
CA PRO A 49 13.12 -14.53 17.25
C PRO A 49 11.66 -14.51 17.75
N ARG A 50 11.25 -13.54 18.57
CA ARG A 50 9.91 -13.49 19.14
C ARG A 50 8.94 -12.58 18.40
N VAL A 51 9.29 -12.11 17.21
CA VAL A 51 8.40 -11.26 16.41
C VAL A 51 7.63 -12.07 15.38
N SER A 52 6.47 -11.56 15.00
CA SER A 52 5.75 -11.93 13.80
C SER A 52 5.91 -10.85 12.74
N VAL A 53 6.11 -11.26 11.49
CA VAL A 53 6.32 -10.38 10.34
C VAL A 53 5.26 -10.69 9.29
N ALA A 54 4.57 -9.67 8.82
CA ALA A 54 3.62 -9.76 7.72
C ALA A 54 4.01 -8.82 6.58
N VAL A 55 4.09 -9.33 5.35
CA VAL A 55 4.29 -8.52 4.14
C VAL A 55 3.04 -8.62 3.26
N LEU A 56 2.48 -7.48 2.92
CA LEU A 56 1.31 -7.34 2.05
C LEU A 56 1.71 -6.82 0.67
N ASP A 57 0.94 -7.23 -0.34
CA ASP A 57 1.05 -6.66 -1.68
C ASP A 57 0.28 -5.32 -1.79
N ARG A 58 0.37 -4.68 -2.97
CA ARG A 58 -0.32 -3.43 -3.28
C ARG A 58 -1.82 -3.46 -2.99
N ALA A 59 -2.47 -4.61 -3.17
CA ALA A 59 -3.89 -4.80 -2.94
C ALA A 59 -4.25 -5.17 -1.49
N GLY A 60 -3.27 -5.14 -0.58
CA GLY A 60 -3.45 -5.50 0.84
C GLY A 60 -3.54 -7.01 1.10
N ARG A 61 -3.20 -7.85 0.11
CA ARG A 61 -3.21 -9.31 0.27
C ARG A 61 -1.92 -9.79 0.92
N LEU A 62 -2.03 -10.71 1.85
CA LEU A 62 -0.87 -11.31 2.53
C LEU A 62 -0.03 -12.11 1.54
N ARG A 63 1.24 -11.73 1.40
CA ARG A 63 2.22 -12.40 0.54
C ARG A 63 3.14 -13.32 1.34
N VAL A 64 3.61 -12.84 2.48
CA VAL A 64 4.50 -13.58 3.38
C VAL A 64 4.05 -13.33 4.81
N PHE A 65 4.02 -14.39 5.60
CA PHE A 65 3.93 -14.33 7.04
C PHE A 65 5.00 -15.22 7.65
N LEU A 66 5.80 -14.66 8.54
CA LEU A 66 6.77 -15.39 9.35
C LEU A 66 6.44 -15.18 10.81
N GLN A 67 6.35 -16.26 11.55
CA GLN A 67 6.22 -16.24 12.99
C GLN A 67 7.50 -16.78 13.61
N GLY A 68 8.20 -15.93 14.32
CA GLY A 68 9.43 -16.33 15.01
C GLY A 68 9.15 -17.19 16.22
N ASP A 69 10.16 -17.92 16.68
CA ASP A 69 10.05 -18.86 17.80
C ASP A 69 9.65 -18.13 19.09
N GLY A 70 8.57 -18.60 19.71
CA GLY A 70 8.04 -18.01 20.93
C GLY A 70 7.28 -16.69 20.74
N ALA A 71 6.95 -16.30 19.50
CA ALA A 71 6.05 -15.18 19.25
C ALA A 71 4.63 -15.49 19.74
N SER A 72 3.98 -14.50 20.34
CA SER A 72 2.63 -14.67 20.88
C SER A 72 1.59 -14.83 19.75
N PRO A 73 0.55 -15.64 19.94
CA PRO A 73 -0.45 -15.94 18.88
C PRO A 73 -1.12 -14.69 18.29
N HIS A 74 -1.42 -13.67 19.10
CA HIS A 74 -2.05 -12.44 18.62
C HIS A 74 -1.15 -11.58 17.71
N ASN A 75 0.15 -11.81 17.70
CA ASN A 75 1.09 -11.05 16.89
C ASN A 75 0.87 -11.25 15.38
N LEU A 76 0.29 -12.37 14.95
CA LEU A 76 -0.15 -12.57 13.57
C LEU A 76 -1.08 -11.44 13.12
N GLU A 77 -2.12 -11.21 13.90
CA GLU A 77 -3.14 -10.21 13.58
C GLU A 77 -2.59 -8.80 13.68
N LEU A 78 -1.80 -8.52 14.72
CA LEU A 78 -1.19 -7.20 14.92
C LEU A 78 -0.22 -6.85 13.78
N ALA A 79 0.68 -7.76 13.40
CA ALA A 79 1.63 -7.53 12.31
C ALA A 79 0.90 -7.25 10.99
N ARG A 80 -0.11 -8.05 10.64
CA ARG A 80 -0.93 -7.87 9.45
C ARG A 80 -1.64 -6.51 9.45
N ARG A 81 -2.31 -6.14 10.53
CA ARG A 81 -3.06 -4.88 10.63
C ARG A 81 -2.14 -3.66 10.62
N LYS A 82 -0.96 -3.73 11.21
CA LYS A 82 0.06 -2.67 11.14
C LYS A 82 0.53 -2.48 9.70
N ALA A 83 0.82 -3.58 8.98
CA ALA A 83 1.15 -3.54 7.56
C ALA A 83 0.01 -2.92 6.74
N TYR A 84 -1.24 -3.34 6.97
CA TYR A 84 -2.42 -2.83 6.26
C TYR A 84 -2.64 -1.33 6.51
N THR A 85 -2.46 -0.88 7.74
CA THR A 85 -2.52 0.55 8.09
C THR A 85 -1.48 1.35 7.31
N ALA A 86 -0.23 0.87 7.30
CA ALA A 86 0.85 1.55 6.59
C ALA A 86 0.61 1.62 5.07
N LEU A 87 0.12 0.54 4.46
CA LEU A 87 -0.23 0.48 3.05
C LEU A 87 -1.34 1.48 2.70
N THR A 88 -2.44 1.41 3.45
CA THR A 88 -3.66 2.20 3.18
C THR A 88 -3.39 3.70 3.22
N PHE A 89 -2.62 4.14 4.22
CA PHE A 89 -2.36 5.56 4.43
C PHE A 89 -0.99 6.04 3.89
N ARG A 90 -0.20 5.17 3.26
CA ARG A 90 1.10 5.46 2.62
C ARG A 90 2.08 6.17 3.57
N ARG A 91 2.07 5.76 4.83
CA ARG A 91 2.93 6.27 5.91
C ARG A 91 3.17 5.20 6.95
N THR A 92 4.10 5.40 7.86
CA THR A 92 4.25 4.44 8.95
C THR A 92 2.97 4.39 9.78
N SER A 93 2.65 3.20 10.30
CA SER A 93 1.48 3.05 11.17
C SER A 93 1.60 3.86 12.45
N ALA A 94 2.83 4.14 12.92
CA ALA A 94 3.09 5.03 14.05
C ALA A 94 2.72 6.50 13.74
N ASP A 95 3.09 6.99 12.53
CA ASP A 95 2.71 8.35 12.13
C ASP A 95 1.20 8.48 11.95
N TRP A 96 0.56 7.49 11.34
CA TRP A 96 -0.90 7.47 11.23
C TRP A 96 -1.57 7.45 12.60
N ALA A 97 -1.06 6.65 13.55
CA ALA A 97 -1.59 6.59 14.91
C ALA A 97 -1.54 7.94 15.62
N LYS A 98 -0.44 8.70 15.45
CA LYS A 98 -0.32 10.07 15.99
C LYS A 98 -1.33 11.02 15.35
N ARG A 99 -1.42 11.01 14.02
CA ARG A 99 -2.31 11.91 13.26
C ARG A 99 -3.80 11.70 13.54
N THR A 100 -4.18 10.49 13.95
CA THR A 100 -5.57 10.12 14.23
C THR A 100 -5.87 10.07 15.73
N ALA A 101 -4.96 10.51 16.58
CA ALA A 101 -5.16 10.48 18.04
C ALA A 101 -6.29 11.38 18.48
N GLU A 102 -6.42 12.54 17.84
CA GLU A 102 -7.38 13.58 18.19
C GLU A 102 -7.93 14.24 16.90
N GLY A 103 -9.04 14.97 17.02
CA GLY A 103 -9.63 15.77 15.94
C GLY A 103 -10.42 14.95 14.92
N ASP A 104 -10.62 15.53 13.75
CA ASP A 104 -11.54 15.05 12.71
C ASP A 104 -11.14 13.68 12.11
N LEU A 105 -9.87 13.28 12.27
CA LEU A 105 -9.38 12.02 11.72
C LEU A 105 -9.58 10.82 12.64
N THR A 106 -10.05 11.02 13.87
CA THR A 106 -10.24 9.93 14.86
C THR A 106 -11.16 8.83 14.34
N GLY A 107 -12.18 9.18 13.55
CA GLY A 107 -13.10 8.23 12.95
C GLY A 107 -12.44 7.18 12.06
N GLN A 108 -11.26 7.47 11.49
CA GLN A 108 -10.52 6.51 10.68
C GLN A 108 -10.09 5.26 11.48
N ARG A 109 -9.96 5.37 12.80
CA ARG A 109 -9.61 4.24 13.68
C ARG A 109 -10.69 3.16 13.75
N SER A 110 -11.92 3.47 13.31
CA SER A 110 -13.03 2.52 13.25
C SER A 110 -13.08 1.71 11.96
N LEU A 111 -12.20 2.01 10.98
CA LEU A 111 -12.11 1.22 9.75
C LEU A 111 -11.63 -0.20 10.06
N ALA A 112 -12.18 -1.18 9.34
CA ALA A 112 -11.72 -2.56 9.44
C ALA A 112 -10.24 -2.68 9.05
N ASP A 113 -9.55 -3.64 9.66
CA ASP A 113 -8.15 -3.97 9.39
C ASP A 113 -7.10 -2.90 9.70
N VAL A 114 -7.47 -1.69 10.07
CA VAL A 114 -6.51 -0.69 10.56
C VAL A 114 -6.28 -0.81 12.07
N ILE A 115 -5.11 -0.36 12.53
CA ILE A 115 -4.78 -0.37 13.95
C ILE A 115 -3.87 0.81 14.32
N PRO A 116 -4.16 1.59 15.39
CA PRO A 116 -3.34 2.73 15.81
C PRO A 116 -2.12 2.32 16.63
N LEU A 117 -1.30 1.43 16.05
CA LEU A 117 -0.06 0.92 16.63
C LEU A 117 1.07 1.02 15.61
N GLY A 118 2.25 1.46 16.04
CA GLY A 118 3.47 1.50 15.25
C GLY A 118 4.01 0.09 14.91
N GLY A 119 4.98 0.04 13.99
CA GLY A 119 5.61 -1.19 13.51
C GLY A 119 5.23 -1.56 12.07
N GLY A 120 4.34 -0.80 11.43
CA GLY A 120 4.03 -0.95 10.01
C GLY A 120 4.73 0.10 9.17
N VAL A 121 5.31 -0.31 8.02
CA VAL A 121 6.05 0.55 7.09
C VAL A 121 5.60 0.26 5.65
N PRO A 122 5.24 1.28 4.84
CA PRO A 122 4.91 1.07 3.43
C PRO A 122 6.20 0.83 2.62
N ILE A 123 6.10 0.00 1.58
CA ILE A 123 7.16 -0.24 0.61
C ILE A 123 6.86 0.63 -0.60
N MET A 124 7.72 1.62 -0.86
CA MET A 124 7.46 2.68 -1.81
C MET A 124 8.41 2.64 -3.01
N ILE A 125 7.89 2.98 -4.20
CA ILE A 125 8.67 3.39 -5.37
C ILE A 125 8.21 4.81 -5.72
N GLY A 126 9.03 5.81 -5.41
CA GLY A 126 8.59 7.20 -5.46
C GLY A 126 7.40 7.42 -4.51
N GLU A 127 6.28 7.91 -5.03
CA GLU A 127 5.04 8.12 -4.24
C GLU A 127 4.08 6.92 -4.28
N GLU A 128 4.44 5.87 -4.99
CA GLU A 128 3.59 4.69 -5.19
C GLU A 128 3.89 3.60 -4.17
N ALA A 129 2.89 3.21 -3.39
CA ALA A 129 3.01 2.06 -2.49
C ALA A 129 2.81 0.76 -3.27
N ILE A 130 3.84 -0.08 -3.33
CA ILE A 130 3.81 -1.39 -4.00
C ILE A 130 3.52 -2.54 -3.04
N GLY A 131 3.49 -2.26 -1.76
CA GLY A 131 3.25 -3.20 -0.68
C GLY A 131 3.53 -2.56 0.68
N SER A 132 3.57 -3.36 1.71
CA SER A 132 3.91 -2.94 3.06
C SER A 132 4.42 -4.10 3.90
N ILE A 133 5.10 -3.78 5.00
CA ILE A 133 5.52 -4.73 6.01
C ILE A 133 5.01 -4.27 7.37
N GLY A 134 4.67 -5.22 8.26
CA GLY A 134 4.36 -4.96 9.65
C GLY A 134 4.99 -5.99 10.56
N LEU A 135 5.47 -5.55 11.73
CA LEU A 135 6.02 -6.39 12.77
C LEU A 135 5.25 -6.24 14.07
N SER A 136 5.25 -7.30 14.87
CA SER A 136 4.69 -7.30 16.22
C SER A 136 5.40 -8.28 17.12
N GLY A 137 5.65 -7.86 18.38
CA GLY A 137 6.22 -8.70 19.42
C GLY A 137 7.66 -8.38 19.82
N ALA A 138 8.26 -7.31 19.29
CA ALA A 138 9.59 -6.90 19.69
C ALA A 138 9.62 -6.39 21.16
N PRO A 139 10.60 -6.78 21.98
CA PRO A 139 10.68 -6.36 23.38
C PRO A 139 10.89 -4.85 23.55
N GLY A 140 11.53 -4.18 22.60
CA GLY A 140 11.66 -2.72 22.56
C GLY A 140 10.42 -2.00 22.01
N GLY A 141 9.32 -2.73 21.77
CA GLY A 141 8.03 -2.17 21.36
C GLY A 141 8.01 -1.66 19.93
N GLN A 142 7.06 -0.77 19.66
CA GLN A 142 6.71 -0.30 18.31
C GLN A 142 7.86 0.39 17.56
N SER A 143 8.74 1.09 18.27
CA SER A 143 9.90 1.76 17.66
C SER A 143 10.94 0.75 17.15
N GLN A 144 11.19 -0.32 17.89
CA GLN A 144 12.06 -1.42 17.45
C GLN A 144 11.43 -2.14 16.25
N GLU A 145 10.14 -2.44 16.30
CA GLU A 145 9.41 -3.09 15.21
C GLU A 145 9.51 -2.29 13.91
N GLU A 146 9.34 -0.96 13.99
CA GLU A 146 9.48 -0.08 12.82
C GLU A 146 10.92 -0.05 12.30
N ALA A 147 11.93 -0.05 13.18
CA ALA A 147 13.34 -0.12 12.77
C ALA A 147 13.65 -1.44 12.04
N CYS A 148 13.19 -2.58 12.57
CA CYS A 148 13.34 -3.89 11.92
C CYS A 148 12.63 -3.94 10.55
N ALA A 149 11.43 -3.37 10.44
CA ALA A 149 10.71 -3.25 9.17
C ALA A 149 11.52 -2.46 8.13
N LYS A 150 12.08 -1.33 8.54
CA LYS A 150 12.92 -0.49 7.68
C LYS A 150 14.22 -1.21 7.26
N ALA A 151 14.84 -1.98 8.15
CA ALA A 151 16.01 -2.80 7.81
C ALA A 151 15.67 -3.84 6.72
N GLY A 152 14.53 -4.52 6.85
CA GLY A 152 14.04 -5.43 5.82
C GLY A 152 13.88 -4.76 4.45
N ILE A 153 13.24 -3.58 4.39
CA ILE A 153 13.06 -2.81 3.15
C ILE A 153 14.41 -2.35 2.58
N ALA A 154 15.33 -1.89 3.42
CA ALA A 154 16.64 -1.41 3.01
C ALA A 154 17.44 -2.49 2.26
N LYS A 155 17.23 -3.79 2.57
CA LYS A 155 17.89 -4.91 1.90
C LYS A 155 17.60 -5.01 0.40
N VAL A 156 16.47 -4.47 -0.03
CA VAL A 156 16.03 -4.48 -1.44
C VAL A 156 15.98 -3.08 -2.06
N GLN A 157 16.52 -2.08 -1.39
CA GLN A 157 16.41 -0.67 -1.79
C GLN A 157 16.86 -0.41 -3.23
N ASP A 158 17.91 -1.09 -3.70
CA ASP A 158 18.43 -0.94 -5.06
C ASP A 158 17.46 -1.41 -6.14
N GLN A 159 16.47 -2.22 -5.77
CA GLN A 159 15.44 -2.76 -6.65
C GLN A 159 14.15 -1.93 -6.63
N LEU A 160 14.04 -0.95 -5.73
CA LEU A 160 12.90 -0.05 -5.57
C LEU A 160 13.09 1.23 -6.40
N LYS A 161 13.08 1.08 -7.75
CA LYS A 161 13.32 2.17 -8.73
C LYS A 161 12.17 2.29 -9.71
#